data_2558de6c1eca39c5fb8b25a340403895
#
_entry.id   2558de6c1eca39c5fb8b25a340403895
#
_cell.length_a   1.000
_cell.length_b   1.000
_cell.length_c   1.000
_cell.angle_alpha   90.00
_cell.angle_beta   90.00
_cell.angle_gamma   90.00
#
_symmetry.space_group_name_H-M   'P 1'
#
loop_
_entity.id
_entity.type
_entity.pdbx_description
1 polymer ?
#
loop_
_entity_poly.entity_id
_entity_poly.type
_entity_poly.pdbx_seq_one_letter_code
_entity_poly.pdbx_strand_id
1 'polypeptide(L)'
;MRIAHVLTSVLILSFCLQTQNLFAQDSVNTSAILDRSAIIRSQRFLDNQDWDWFVENIPFLDCPDEDIQTTYYYRWELITKHLTYGNPDTGYLFTEFIDRPFWSGAYGAISCPAGHQLYEARWLRSGEIAKDYSRYWVNTPGAQPRNYSTWLADAVLAVDAVHPDPEQLGGLLDGLIANYEGWRNRHFDASVGLFWQTGHDDGMEFNIASRQTQDILRGAPSYRPSFNAYMWADAKAIAKIASKQGRVEIEKQFNEFADKLRTTMLAKLWDPKRKFFFPMFKNNENRDGYEISAGTLVYQDGRFAGDNHGRELIGYVPWQFSMFEPKSPYEEAWAKLMDTDGFFADYGPTTVERNDPMFLLQ
;
A
#
# COMPACT_ATOMS: atom_id res chain seq x y z
N MET A 1 27.15 1.38 -74.50
CA MET A 1 27.17 1.98 -73.14
C MET A 1 25.79 2.13 -72.46
N ARG A 2 24.71 1.52 -72.97
CA ARG A 2 23.34 1.61 -72.34
C ARG A 2 22.86 0.28 -71.70
N ILE A 3 23.55 -0.84 -71.94
CA ILE A 3 23.11 -2.15 -71.38
C ILE A 3 23.71 -2.43 -69.98
N ALA A 4 24.85 -1.84 -69.64
CA ALA A 4 25.47 -2.04 -68.38
C ALA A 4 24.74 -1.34 -67.19
N HIS A 5 24.01 -0.24 -67.46
CA HIS A 5 23.28 0.48 -66.41
C HIS A 5 21.92 -0.15 -65.98
N VAL A 6 21.31 -0.91 -66.89
CA VAL A 6 20.04 -1.60 -66.64
C VAL A 6 20.25 -2.84 -65.74
N LEU A 7 21.35 -3.56 -65.96
CA LEU A 7 21.68 -4.75 -65.19
C LEU A 7 22.09 -4.41 -63.74
N THR A 8 22.77 -3.26 -63.51
CA THR A 8 23.15 -2.83 -62.18
C THR A 8 21.93 -2.35 -61.38
N SER A 9 20.96 -1.70 -62.03
CA SER A 9 19.73 -1.23 -61.36
C SER A 9 18.80 -2.39 -60.99
N VAL A 10 18.72 -3.44 -61.75
CA VAL A 10 17.91 -4.63 -61.43
C VAL A 10 18.53 -5.46 -60.32
N LEU A 11 19.86 -5.56 -60.25
CA LEU A 11 20.56 -6.25 -59.17
C LEU A 11 20.45 -5.51 -57.83
N ILE A 12 20.47 -4.17 -57.82
CA ILE A 12 20.31 -3.36 -56.60
C ILE A 12 18.86 -3.42 -56.11
N LEU A 13 17.85 -3.40 -57.01
CA LEU A 13 16.45 -3.59 -56.59
C LEU A 13 16.17 -5.00 -56.06
N SER A 14 16.76 -6.05 -56.66
CA SER A 14 16.63 -7.42 -56.13
C SER A 14 17.29 -7.58 -54.75
N PHE A 15 18.43 -6.92 -54.52
CA PHE A 15 19.11 -6.98 -53.22
C PHE A 15 18.37 -6.18 -52.14
N CYS A 16 17.79 -5.01 -52.48
CA CYS A 16 16.95 -4.25 -51.59
C CYS A 16 15.62 -4.96 -51.24
N LEU A 17 15.03 -5.69 -52.19
CA LEU A 17 13.82 -6.48 -51.92
C LEU A 17 14.11 -7.74 -51.05
N GLN A 18 15.27 -8.35 -51.22
CA GLN A 18 15.71 -9.46 -50.33
C GLN A 18 16.10 -9.01 -48.93
N THR A 19 16.71 -7.82 -48.78
CA THR A 19 17.02 -7.28 -47.46
C THR A 19 15.78 -6.79 -46.73
N GLN A 20 14.75 -6.28 -47.43
CA GLN A 20 13.46 -5.96 -46.76
C GLN A 20 12.71 -7.20 -46.31
N ASN A 21 12.83 -8.34 -46.98
CA ASN A 21 12.24 -9.60 -46.52
C ASN A 21 13.07 -10.27 -45.40
N LEU A 22 14.36 -9.95 -45.24
CA LEU A 22 15.19 -10.43 -44.11
C LEU A 22 14.98 -9.66 -42.83
N PHE A 23 14.50 -8.40 -42.88
CA PHE A 23 14.11 -7.62 -41.73
C PHE A 23 12.60 -7.71 -41.39
N ALA A 24 11.80 -8.31 -42.25
CA ALA A 24 10.37 -8.55 -42.01
C ALA A 24 10.07 -9.90 -41.33
N GLN A 25 11.09 -10.73 -41.07
CA GLN A 25 10.89 -12.10 -40.61
C GLN A 25 11.30 -12.34 -39.15
N ASP A 26 11.71 -11.31 -38.42
CA ASP A 26 11.98 -11.42 -36.96
C ASP A 26 11.31 -10.33 -36.12
N SER A 27 10.07 -9.97 -36.45
CA SER A 27 9.16 -9.68 -35.35
C SER A 27 8.84 -11.05 -34.74
N VAL A 28 9.72 -11.54 -33.86
CA VAL A 28 9.36 -12.59 -32.92
C VAL A 28 8.09 -12.07 -32.26
N ASN A 29 6.99 -12.71 -32.56
CA ASN A 29 5.71 -12.41 -31.99
C ASN A 29 5.82 -12.77 -30.49
N THR A 30 6.38 -11.85 -29.69
CA THR A 30 6.56 -12.04 -28.26
C THR A 30 5.22 -12.22 -27.54
N SER A 31 4.09 -12.04 -28.25
CA SER A 31 2.76 -12.41 -27.80
C SER A 31 2.52 -13.94 -27.76
N ALA A 32 3.42 -14.75 -28.33
CA ALA A 32 3.26 -16.20 -28.44
C ALA A 32 3.94 -17.01 -27.32
N ILE A 33 4.67 -16.36 -26.39
CA ILE A 33 5.38 -17.07 -25.31
C ILE A 33 4.38 -17.61 -24.28
N LEU A 34 3.28 -16.88 -24.00
CA LEU A 34 2.24 -17.33 -23.09
C LEU A 34 0.88 -17.38 -23.81
N ASP A 35 0.20 -18.52 -23.74
CA ASP A 35 -1.23 -18.61 -24.10
C ASP A 35 -2.07 -18.07 -22.92
N ARG A 36 -2.25 -16.76 -22.90
CA ARG A 36 -2.97 -16.04 -21.82
C ARG A 36 -4.38 -16.57 -21.62
N SER A 37 -5.08 -16.87 -22.72
CA SER A 37 -6.43 -17.41 -22.66
C SER A 37 -6.48 -18.79 -22.03
N ALA A 38 -5.51 -19.67 -22.35
CA ALA A 38 -5.41 -20.97 -21.72
C ALA A 38 -5.07 -20.87 -20.23
N ILE A 39 -4.14 -19.99 -19.85
CA ILE A 39 -3.75 -19.75 -18.46
C ILE A 39 -4.97 -19.31 -17.63
N ILE A 40 -5.71 -18.32 -18.07
CA ILE A 40 -6.88 -17.81 -17.33
C ILE A 40 -7.96 -18.88 -17.23
N ARG A 41 -8.31 -19.59 -18.34
CA ARG A 41 -9.32 -20.64 -18.30
C ARG A 41 -8.94 -21.84 -17.44
N SER A 42 -7.66 -22.05 -17.16
CA SER A 42 -7.21 -23.12 -16.26
C SER A 42 -7.43 -22.78 -14.78
N GLN A 43 -7.66 -21.53 -14.42
CA GLN A 43 -7.88 -21.08 -13.05
C GLN A 43 -9.31 -21.39 -12.61
N ARG A 44 -9.48 -22.49 -11.86
CA ARG A 44 -10.82 -23.03 -11.49
C ARG A 44 -11.57 -22.21 -10.46
N PHE A 45 -10.89 -21.30 -9.76
CA PHE A 45 -11.50 -20.44 -8.74
C PHE A 45 -12.13 -19.18 -9.33
N LEU A 46 -11.84 -18.85 -10.61
CA LEU A 46 -12.45 -17.69 -11.26
C LEU A 46 -13.92 -17.96 -11.54
N ASP A 47 -14.81 -17.30 -10.84
CA ASP A 47 -16.26 -17.31 -11.08
C ASP A 47 -16.72 -16.13 -11.96
N ASN A 48 -15.90 -15.07 -12.09
CA ASN A 48 -16.05 -14.06 -13.13
C ASN A 48 -15.54 -14.59 -14.47
N GLN A 49 -16.42 -14.66 -15.45
CA GLN A 49 -16.12 -15.21 -16.78
C GLN A 49 -15.78 -14.14 -17.82
N ASP A 50 -15.41 -12.95 -17.41
CA ASP A 50 -14.96 -11.88 -18.31
C ASP A 50 -13.50 -12.10 -18.77
N TRP A 51 -13.30 -13.23 -19.49
CA TRP A 51 -11.99 -13.71 -19.93
C TRP A 51 -11.24 -12.70 -20.79
N ASP A 52 -11.95 -11.99 -21.66
CA ASP A 52 -11.34 -11.02 -22.56
C ASP A 52 -10.80 -9.83 -21.77
N TRP A 53 -11.55 -9.37 -20.77
CA TRP A 53 -11.08 -8.32 -19.88
C TRP A 53 -9.81 -8.72 -19.12
N PHE A 54 -9.76 -9.94 -18.57
CA PHE A 54 -8.55 -10.43 -17.87
C PHE A 54 -7.36 -10.51 -18.82
N VAL A 55 -7.54 -11.06 -20.03
CA VAL A 55 -6.49 -11.18 -21.04
C VAL A 55 -5.93 -9.81 -21.43
N GLU A 56 -6.77 -8.78 -21.49
CA GLU A 56 -6.38 -7.43 -21.89
C GLU A 56 -5.77 -6.62 -20.75
N ASN A 57 -6.24 -6.79 -19.51
CA ASN A 57 -5.97 -5.85 -18.44
C ASN A 57 -4.97 -6.32 -17.39
N ILE A 58 -4.84 -7.61 -17.09
CA ILE A 58 -3.90 -8.05 -16.07
C ILE A 58 -2.50 -8.33 -16.62
N PRO A 59 -1.43 -8.11 -15.86
CA PRO A 59 -0.12 -8.65 -16.19
C PRO A 59 -0.12 -10.17 -15.99
N PHE A 60 0.61 -10.90 -16.83
CA PHE A 60 0.65 -12.36 -16.79
C PHE A 60 1.95 -12.83 -16.16
N LEU A 61 1.83 -13.82 -15.27
CA LEU A 61 2.93 -14.51 -14.61
C LEU A 61 2.95 -15.97 -15.08
N ASP A 62 4.12 -16.44 -15.50
CA ASP A 62 4.44 -17.85 -15.66
C ASP A 62 5.47 -18.21 -14.60
N CYS A 63 5.10 -19.05 -13.67
CA CYS A 63 5.91 -19.46 -12.53
C CYS A 63 5.89 -20.98 -12.39
N PRO A 64 7.06 -21.65 -12.22
CA PRO A 64 7.12 -23.09 -12.04
C PRO A 64 6.49 -23.55 -10.70
N ASP A 65 6.30 -22.66 -9.75
CA ASP A 65 5.59 -22.91 -8.50
C ASP A 65 4.08 -22.66 -8.70
N GLU A 66 3.29 -23.73 -8.71
CA GLU A 66 1.86 -23.68 -8.97
C GLU A 66 1.08 -22.93 -7.87
N ASP A 67 1.53 -22.99 -6.62
CA ASP A 67 0.86 -22.29 -5.50
C ASP A 67 1.05 -20.77 -5.62
N ILE A 68 2.25 -20.33 -5.98
CA ILE A 68 2.51 -18.92 -6.27
C ILE A 68 1.69 -18.46 -7.46
N GLN A 69 1.67 -19.21 -8.55
CA GLN A 69 0.92 -18.84 -9.75
C GLN A 69 -0.60 -18.78 -9.46
N THR A 70 -1.13 -19.77 -8.75
CA THR A 70 -2.56 -19.80 -8.35
C THR A 70 -2.90 -18.60 -7.47
N THR A 71 -2.07 -18.33 -6.45
CA THR A 71 -2.27 -17.17 -5.56
C THR A 71 -2.21 -15.85 -6.32
N TYR A 72 -1.29 -15.72 -7.28
CA TYR A 72 -1.17 -14.53 -8.13
C TYR A 72 -2.47 -14.24 -8.89
N TYR A 73 -3.03 -15.22 -9.59
CA TYR A 73 -4.28 -15.03 -10.34
C TYR A 73 -5.49 -14.88 -9.44
N TYR A 74 -5.51 -15.53 -8.27
CA TYR A 74 -6.55 -15.32 -7.25
C TYR A 74 -6.58 -13.86 -6.75
N ARG A 75 -5.41 -13.21 -6.60
CA ARG A 75 -5.36 -11.78 -6.25
C ARG A 75 -6.02 -10.90 -7.31
N TRP A 76 -5.84 -11.20 -8.59
CA TRP A 76 -6.52 -10.47 -9.67
C TRP A 76 -8.03 -10.70 -9.67
N GLU A 77 -8.48 -11.90 -9.37
CA GLU A 77 -9.92 -12.18 -9.17
C GLU A 77 -10.48 -11.33 -8.04
N LEU A 78 -9.81 -11.28 -6.89
CA LEU A 78 -10.27 -10.49 -5.75
C LEU A 78 -10.40 -9.00 -6.09
N ILE A 79 -9.37 -8.39 -6.69
CA ILE A 79 -9.42 -6.96 -7.00
C ILE A 79 -10.52 -6.63 -8.02
N THR A 80 -10.76 -7.51 -8.99
CA THR A 80 -11.83 -7.30 -9.99
C THR A 80 -13.23 -7.43 -9.42
N LYS A 81 -13.45 -8.29 -8.42
CA LYS A 81 -14.72 -8.39 -7.69
C LYS A 81 -15.10 -7.10 -6.96
N HIS A 82 -14.10 -6.33 -6.54
CA HIS A 82 -14.28 -5.08 -5.83
C HIS A 82 -14.26 -3.84 -6.75
N LEU A 83 -13.98 -4.05 -8.05
CA LEU A 83 -13.98 -2.97 -9.03
C LEU A 83 -15.41 -2.50 -9.31
N THR A 84 -15.63 -1.20 -9.28
CA THR A 84 -16.92 -0.58 -9.60
C THR A 84 -16.71 0.72 -10.38
N TYR A 85 -17.80 1.24 -10.94
CA TYR A 85 -17.82 2.51 -11.66
C TYR A 85 -18.78 3.46 -10.97
N GLY A 86 -18.34 4.66 -10.66
CA GLY A 86 -19.15 5.67 -10.02
C GLY A 86 -20.07 6.38 -11.01
N ASN A 87 -19.51 7.31 -11.73
CA ASN A 87 -20.16 8.08 -12.80
C ASN A 87 -19.05 8.63 -13.75
N PRO A 88 -19.39 9.31 -14.85
CA PRO A 88 -18.39 9.82 -15.80
C PRO A 88 -17.34 10.78 -15.19
N ASP A 89 -17.67 11.52 -14.13
CA ASP A 89 -16.73 12.43 -13.48
C ASP A 89 -15.83 11.70 -12.48
N THR A 90 -16.33 10.67 -11.84
CA THR A 90 -15.62 9.86 -10.83
C THR A 90 -14.75 8.78 -11.46
N GLY A 91 -15.25 8.10 -12.50
CA GLY A 91 -14.59 6.96 -13.12
C GLY A 91 -14.63 5.69 -12.27
N TYR A 92 -13.60 4.88 -12.40
CA TYR A 92 -13.44 3.61 -11.68
C TYR A 92 -12.97 3.80 -10.24
N LEU A 93 -13.41 2.92 -9.36
CA LEU A 93 -12.98 2.85 -7.95
C LEU A 93 -13.13 1.42 -7.42
N PHE A 94 -12.61 1.19 -6.22
CA PHE A 94 -12.74 -0.10 -5.53
C PHE A 94 -13.58 0.03 -4.26
N THR A 95 -14.35 -1.01 -3.97
CA THR A 95 -15.05 -1.18 -2.69
C THR A 95 -14.24 -2.08 -1.76
N GLU A 96 -14.45 -2.00 -0.45
CA GLU A 96 -13.90 -2.96 0.51
C GLU A 96 -14.81 -4.19 0.61
N PHE A 97 -16.12 -3.99 0.54
CA PHE A 97 -17.13 -5.04 0.58
C PHE A 97 -17.90 -5.09 -0.73
N ILE A 98 -18.32 -6.28 -1.15
CA ILE A 98 -19.20 -6.46 -2.32
C ILE A 98 -20.57 -5.82 -2.04
N ASP A 99 -21.13 -6.10 -0.87
CA ASP A 99 -22.33 -5.42 -0.38
C ASP A 99 -21.93 -4.14 0.31
N ARG A 100 -22.22 -2.99 -0.31
CA ARG A 100 -21.81 -1.67 0.16
C ARG A 100 -22.45 -1.32 1.51
N PRO A 101 -21.71 -1.29 2.62
CA PRO A 101 -22.29 -0.98 3.91
C PRO A 101 -22.67 0.52 3.99
N PHE A 102 -23.66 0.84 4.83
CA PHE A 102 -24.18 2.21 4.98
C PHE A 102 -23.15 3.22 5.51
N TRP A 103 -22.08 2.75 6.14
CA TRP A 103 -20.97 3.59 6.65
C TRP A 103 -19.84 3.79 5.64
N SER A 104 -19.93 3.20 4.45
CA SER A 104 -18.96 3.44 3.39
C SER A 104 -19.08 4.85 2.82
N GLY A 105 -18.01 5.34 2.20
CA GLY A 105 -18.03 6.57 1.44
C GLY A 105 -18.83 6.46 0.15
N ALA A 106 -18.80 7.51 -0.66
CA ALA A 106 -19.48 7.52 -1.95
C ALA A 106 -19.12 6.28 -2.79
N TYR A 107 -20.12 5.70 -3.41
CA TYR A 107 -20.04 4.48 -4.25
C TYR A 107 -19.53 3.22 -3.54
N GLY A 108 -19.45 3.21 -2.21
CA GLY A 108 -19.04 2.04 -1.43
C GLY A 108 -17.55 1.96 -1.11
N ALA A 109 -16.76 2.98 -1.46
CA ALA A 109 -15.34 3.00 -1.11
C ALA A 109 -15.12 3.28 0.37
N ILE A 110 -14.08 2.67 0.94
CA ILE A 110 -13.63 2.85 2.33
C ILE A 110 -12.13 3.13 2.29
N SER A 111 -11.65 4.10 3.07
CA SER A 111 -10.26 4.54 2.99
C SER A 111 -9.24 3.52 3.57
N CYS A 112 -9.68 2.59 4.42
CA CYS A 112 -8.82 1.58 5.02
C CYS A 112 -7.98 0.80 3.98
N PRO A 113 -8.58 0.13 2.96
CA PRO A 113 -7.83 -0.61 1.95
C PRO A 113 -7.28 0.25 0.80
N ALA A 114 -7.57 1.56 0.75
CA ALA A 114 -7.29 2.40 -0.42
C ALA A 114 -5.82 2.34 -0.89
N GLY A 115 -4.87 2.42 0.04
CA GLY A 115 -3.44 2.33 -0.28
C GLY A 115 -3.06 0.97 -0.88
N HIS A 116 -3.60 -0.12 -0.34
CA HIS A 116 -3.40 -1.48 -0.87
C HIS A 116 -4.00 -1.63 -2.26
N GLN A 117 -5.24 -1.17 -2.45
CA GLN A 117 -5.96 -1.27 -3.72
C GLN A 117 -5.26 -0.47 -4.82
N LEU A 118 -4.75 0.73 -4.54
CA LEU A 118 -3.93 1.50 -5.47
C LEU A 118 -2.60 0.82 -5.80
N TYR A 119 -1.94 0.22 -4.78
CA TYR A 119 -0.70 -0.52 -4.99
C TYR A 119 -0.87 -1.75 -5.88
N GLU A 120 -2.01 -2.44 -5.80
CA GLU A 120 -2.33 -3.55 -6.70
C GLU A 120 -2.76 -3.04 -8.08
N ALA A 121 -3.72 -2.12 -8.13
CA ALA A 121 -4.27 -1.61 -9.38
C ALA A 121 -3.24 -0.93 -10.30
N ARG A 122 -2.16 -0.35 -9.74
CA ARG A 122 -1.09 0.24 -10.54
C ARG A 122 -0.43 -0.74 -11.51
N TRP A 123 -0.54 -2.04 -11.27
CA TRP A 123 0.04 -3.07 -12.13
C TRP A 123 -0.88 -3.51 -13.27
N LEU A 124 -2.13 -3.05 -13.30
CA LEU A 124 -2.99 -3.24 -14.47
C LEU A 124 -2.32 -2.64 -15.70
N ARG A 125 -2.54 -3.25 -16.86
CA ARG A 125 -1.91 -2.82 -18.13
C ARG A 125 -2.37 -1.43 -18.55
N SER A 126 -3.63 -1.08 -18.28
CA SER A 126 -4.14 0.28 -18.39
C SER A 126 -4.02 1.00 -17.05
N GLY A 127 -3.47 2.22 -17.06
CA GLY A 127 -3.41 3.08 -15.88
C GLY A 127 -4.74 3.75 -15.53
N GLU A 128 -5.77 3.65 -16.38
CA GLU A 128 -7.03 4.39 -16.24
C GLU A 128 -7.71 4.14 -14.89
N ILE A 129 -7.89 2.86 -14.52
CA ILE A 129 -8.56 2.48 -13.27
C ILE A 129 -7.82 3.03 -12.04
N ALA A 130 -6.50 2.87 -11.97
CA ALA A 130 -5.72 3.36 -10.85
C ALA A 130 -5.67 4.90 -10.78
N LYS A 131 -5.66 5.56 -11.94
CA LYS A 131 -5.72 7.02 -12.07
C LYS A 131 -7.07 7.58 -11.64
N ASP A 132 -8.18 6.94 -12.05
CA ASP A 132 -9.53 7.29 -11.62
C ASP A 132 -9.67 7.16 -10.11
N TYR A 133 -9.22 6.05 -9.55
CA TYR A 133 -9.31 5.82 -8.12
C TYR A 133 -8.43 6.78 -7.31
N SER A 134 -7.29 7.21 -7.86
CA SER A 134 -6.48 8.29 -7.27
C SER A 134 -7.25 9.61 -7.23
N ARG A 135 -7.93 9.99 -8.33
CA ARG A 135 -8.76 11.19 -8.39
C ARG A 135 -9.97 11.12 -7.47
N TYR A 136 -10.59 9.94 -7.36
CA TYR A 136 -11.74 9.70 -6.50
C TYR A 136 -11.52 10.22 -5.08
N TRP A 137 -10.41 9.87 -4.46
CA TRP A 137 -10.13 10.20 -3.06
C TRP A 137 -9.97 11.70 -2.81
N VAL A 138 -9.53 12.43 -3.81
CA VAL A 138 -9.23 13.87 -3.70
C VAL A 138 -10.42 14.72 -4.15
N ASN A 139 -11.11 14.31 -5.22
CA ASN A 139 -12.05 15.16 -5.92
C ASN A 139 -13.53 14.77 -5.71
N THR A 140 -13.82 13.54 -5.26
CA THR A 140 -15.23 13.10 -5.18
C THR A 140 -15.86 13.51 -3.85
N PRO A 141 -16.96 14.29 -3.88
CA PRO A 141 -17.72 14.59 -2.67
C PRO A 141 -18.20 13.32 -1.97
N GLY A 142 -17.95 13.22 -0.65
CA GLY A 142 -18.34 12.06 0.13
C GLY A 142 -17.38 10.86 0.07
N ALA A 143 -16.21 10.99 -0.55
CA ALA A 143 -15.17 9.93 -0.58
C ALA A 143 -14.66 9.56 0.82
N GLN A 144 -14.63 10.49 1.77
CA GLN A 144 -14.21 10.27 3.16
C GLN A 144 -12.78 9.71 3.30
N PRO A 145 -11.74 10.35 2.72
CA PRO A 145 -10.36 9.82 2.70
C PRO A 145 -9.72 9.74 4.10
N ARG A 146 -10.34 10.29 5.13
CA ARG A 146 -9.86 10.28 6.52
C ARG A 146 -10.80 9.55 7.48
N ASN A 147 -11.61 8.63 6.99
CA ASN A 147 -12.42 7.79 7.85
C ASN A 147 -11.55 6.73 8.56
N TYR A 148 -10.60 6.16 7.84
CA TYR A 148 -9.57 5.26 8.36
C TYR A 148 -8.18 5.73 7.94
N SER A 149 -7.15 5.34 8.71
CA SER A 149 -5.75 5.60 8.38
C SER A 149 -5.38 4.91 7.06
N THR A 150 -4.67 5.64 6.18
CA THR A 150 -4.13 5.10 4.93
C THR A 150 -2.99 5.99 4.42
N TRP A 151 -2.20 5.49 3.47
CA TRP A 151 -1.07 6.20 2.83
C TRP A 151 -1.45 6.66 1.43
N LEU A 152 -2.32 7.65 1.35
CA LEU A 152 -2.93 8.05 0.09
C LEU A 152 -1.96 8.71 -0.88
N ALA A 153 -1.15 9.67 -0.41
CA ALA A 153 -0.24 10.40 -1.29
C ALA A 153 0.89 9.51 -1.82
N ASP A 154 1.39 8.59 -1.00
CA ASP A 154 2.40 7.62 -1.42
C ASP A 154 1.83 6.63 -2.44
N ALA A 155 0.60 6.17 -2.24
CA ALA A 155 -0.08 5.29 -3.18
C ALA A 155 -0.34 5.96 -4.54
N VAL A 156 -0.74 7.23 -4.55
CA VAL A 156 -0.90 8.03 -5.78
C VAL A 156 0.44 8.20 -6.51
N LEU A 157 1.52 8.50 -5.77
CA LEU A 157 2.86 8.58 -6.36
C LEU A 157 3.31 7.24 -6.94
N ALA A 158 2.95 6.13 -6.30
CA ALA A 158 3.26 4.79 -6.77
C ALA A 158 2.50 4.43 -8.07
N VAL A 159 1.27 4.94 -8.26
CA VAL A 159 0.54 4.85 -9.54
C VAL A 159 1.28 5.62 -10.62
N ASP A 160 1.70 6.86 -10.36
CA ASP A 160 2.47 7.68 -11.31
C ASP A 160 3.81 7.04 -11.69
N ALA A 161 4.43 6.27 -10.79
CA ALA A 161 5.67 5.58 -11.09
C ALA A 161 5.53 4.47 -12.16
N VAL A 162 4.34 3.89 -12.29
CA VAL A 162 4.04 2.85 -13.29
C VAL A 162 3.36 3.45 -14.53
N HIS A 163 2.46 4.39 -14.32
CA HIS A 163 1.68 5.07 -15.37
C HIS A 163 1.88 6.59 -15.29
N PRO A 164 3.03 7.11 -15.72
CA PRO A 164 3.37 8.53 -15.57
C PRO A 164 2.32 9.45 -16.22
N ASP A 165 1.85 10.43 -15.44
CA ASP A 165 0.92 11.46 -15.88
C ASP A 165 1.17 12.75 -15.09
N PRO A 166 2.14 13.59 -15.53
CA PRO A 166 2.53 14.79 -14.79
C PRO A 166 1.40 15.82 -14.62
N GLU A 167 0.45 15.87 -15.55
CA GLU A 167 -0.68 16.78 -15.48
C GLU A 167 -1.66 16.33 -14.38
N GLN A 168 -2.08 15.08 -14.40
CA GLN A 168 -2.95 14.53 -13.36
C GLN A 168 -2.27 14.61 -11.98
N LEU A 169 -1.01 14.16 -11.89
CA LEU A 169 -0.27 14.18 -10.63
C LEU A 169 -0.17 15.60 -10.05
N GLY A 170 0.12 16.59 -10.90
CA GLY A 170 0.15 18.01 -10.51
C GLY A 170 -1.21 18.51 -10.06
N GLY A 171 -2.29 18.13 -10.75
CA GLY A 171 -3.66 18.48 -10.42
C GLY A 171 -4.15 17.90 -9.08
N LEU A 172 -3.58 16.80 -8.62
CA LEU A 172 -3.92 16.19 -7.34
C LEU A 172 -3.16 16.76 -6.13
N LEU A 173 -2.03 17.45 -6.35
CA LEU A 173 -1.12 17.85 -5.27
C LEU A 173 -1.80 18.68 -4.17
N ASP A 174 -2.56 19.69 -4.51
CA ASP A 174 -3.22 20.55 -3.51
C ASP A 174 -4.27 19.79 -2.70
N GLY A 175 -4.98 18.85 -3.31
CA GLY A 175 -5.92 17.98 -2.63
C GLY A 175 -5.23 16.96 -1.70
N LEU A 176 -4.09 16.42 -2.10
CA LEU A 176 -3.26 15.54 -1.25
C LEU A 176 -2.70 16.31 -0.04
N ILE A 177 -2.25 17.55 -0.25
CA ILE A 177 -1.83 18.45 0.84
C ILE A 177 -3.02 18.70 1.79
N ALA A 178 -4.19 19.05 1.27
CA ALA A 178 -5.38 19.28 2.08
C ALA A 178 -5.80 18.03 2.88
N ASN A 179 -5.67 16.84 2.30
CA ASN A 179 -5.90 15.58 3.01
C ASN A 179 -4.89 15.40 4.15
N TYR A 180 -3.61 15.60 3.89
CA TYR A 180 -2.53 15.51 4.88
C TYR A 180 -2.73 16.48 6.04
N GLU A 181 -2.98 17.76 5.76
CA GLU A 181 -3.22 18.79 6.76
C GLU A 181 -4.52 18.51 7.56
N GLY A 182 -5.53 17.89 6.94
CA GLY A 182 -6.72 17.43 7.65
C GLY A 182 -6.40 16.37 8.72
N TRP A 183 -5.50 15.44 8.45
CA TRP A 183 -4.96 14.51 9.43
C TRP A 183 -4.13 15.24 10.50
N ARG A 184 -3.23 16.13 10.08
CA ARG A 184 -2.35 16.87 10.98
C ARG A 184 -3.13 17.73 11.97
N ASN A 185 -4.14 18.45 11.51
CA ASN A 185 -4.97 19.30 12.36
C ASN A 185 -5.76 18.51 13.43
N ARG A 186 -6.11 17.27 13.15
CA ARG A 186 -6.98 16.47 14.03
C ARG A 186 -6.19 15.46 14.87
N HIS A 187 -5.14 14.88 14.35
CA HIS A 187 -4.48 13.72 14.93
C HIS A 187 -2.99 13.93 15.26
N PHE A 188 -2.39 15.06 14.91
CA PHE A 188 -1.00 15.35 15.29
C PHE A 188 -0.93 16.01 16.66
N ASP A 189 -0.16 15.40 17.56
CA ASP A 189 0.14 15.98 18.87
C ASP A 189 1.49 16.69 18.81
N ALA A 190 1.47 18.02 18.75
CA ALA A 190 2.66 18.83 18.63
C ALA A 190 3.56 18.75 19.88
N SER A 191 3.01 18.42 21.06
CA SER A 191 3.77 18.29 22.30
C SER A 191 4.61 17.01 22.33
N VAL A 192 4.15 15.98 21.62
CA VAL A 192 4.82 14.68 21.49
C VAL A 192 5.59 14.56 20.18
N GLY A 193 5.10 15.22 19.12
CA GLY A 193 5.65 15.18 17.77
C GLY A 193 5.24 13.94 16.97
N LEU A 194 4.10 13.32 17.31
CA LEU A 194 3.59 12.11 16.66
C LEU A 194 2.10 12.23 16.34
N PHE A 195 1.67 11.45 15.36
CA PHE A 195 0.26 11.23 15.06
C PHE A 195 -0.29 10.11 15.95
N TRP A 196 -1.54 10.28 16.39
CA TRP A 196 -2.26 9.31 17.21
C TRP A 196 -3.52 8.82 16.47
N GLN A 197 -3.94 7.58 16.77
CA GLN A 197 -5.16 6.98 16.26
C GLN A 197 -5.69 5.96 17.25
N THR A 198 -6.99 5.63 17.17
CA THR A 198 -7.56 4.44 17.83
C THR A 198 -7.22 3.18 17.03
N GLY A 199 -7.32 2.02 17.66
CA GLY A 199 -7.10 0.76 16.93
C GLY A 199 -8.12 0.55 15.81
N HIS A 200 -9.40 0.79 16.11
CA HIS A 200 -10.49 0.67 15.13
C HIS A 200 -10.28 1.58 13.90
N ASP A 201 -10.04 2.88 14.12
CA ASP A 201 -9.91 3.83 13.01
C ASP A 201 -8.56 3.69 12.28
N ASP A 202 -7.65 2.85 12.78
CA ASP A 202 -6.43 2.39 12.10
C ASP A 202 -6.65 1.04 11.38
N GLY A 203 -7.88 0.53 11.33
CA GLY A 203 -8.25 -0.74 10.72
C GLY A 203 -7.76 -1.97 11.48
N MET A 204 -7.59 -1.85 12.79
CA MET A 204 -6.99 -2.88 13.66
C MET A 204 -7.79 -3.03 14.95
N GLU A 205 -9.00 -3.47 14.83
CA GLU A 205 -9.87 -3.80 15.95
C GLU A 205 -9.24 -4.91 16.81
N PHE A 206 -9.52 -4.87 18.11
CA PHE A 206 -9.04 -5.87 19.06
C PHE A 206 -7.51 -6.05 19.14
N ASN A 207 -6.72 -5.08 18.68
CA ASN A 207 -5.26 -5.12 18.83
C ASN A 207 -4.84 -5.14 20.31
N ILE A 208 -3.56 -5.45 20.58
CA ILE A 208 -3.06 -5.60 21.97
C ILE A 208 -3.27 -4.31 22.78
N ALA A 209 -3.01 -3.14 22.21
CA ALA A 209 -3.22 -1.88 22.92
C ALA A 209 -4.70 -1.69 23.26
N SER A 210 -5.62 -1.95 22.31
CA SER A 210 -7.07 -1.85 22.54
C SER A 210 -7.55 -2.78 23.64
N ARG A 211 -7.07 -4.04 23.63
CA ARG A 211 -7.48 -5.05 24.64
C ARG A 211 -7.00 -4.77 26.06
N GLN A 212 -6.10 -3.81 26.24
CA GLN A 212 -5.69 -3.31 27.55
C GLN A 212 -6.53 -2.10 28.04
N THR A 213 -7.54 -1.67 27.28
CA THR A 213 -8.41 -0.52 27.60
C THR A 213 -9.86 -0.97 27.80
N GLN A 214 -10.74 -0.06 28.25
CA GLN A 214 -12.15 -0.38 28.49
C GLN A 214 -12.91 -0.72 27.20
N ASP A 215 -12.64 0.02 26.13
CA ASP A 215 -13.21 -0.27 24.80
C ASP A 215 -12.24 -1.14 24.00
N ILE A 216 -12.42 -2.44 24.08
CA ILE A 216 -11.55 -3.42 23.40
C ILE A 216 -11.68 -3.42 21.88
N LEU A 217 -12.82 -2.99 21.35
CA LEU A 217 -13.07 -2.90 19.94
C LEU A 217 -12.37 -1.66 19.35
N ARG A 218 -12.77 -0.49 19.83
CA ARG A 218 -12.24 0.77 19.32
C ARG A 218 -10.82 1.05 19.80
N GLY A 219 -10.56 0.76 21.07
CA GLY A 219 -9.29 1.06 21.74
C GLY A 219 -9.13 2.53 22.08
N ALA A 220 -8.26 2.80 23.05
CA ALA A 220 -7.87 4.15 23.39
C ALA A 220 -6.94 4.78 22.34
N PRO A 221 -6.92 6.12 22.24
CA PRO A 221 -5.96 6.83 21.41
C PRO A 221 -4.52 6.45 21.77
N SER A 222 -3.75 6.06 20.76
CA SER A 222 -2.34 5.70 20.91
C SER A 222 -1.51 6.22 19.71
N TYR A 223 -0.24 6.51 19.96
CA TYR A 223 0.72 6.82 18.91
C TYR A 223 1.17 5.50 18.27
N ARG A 224 0.70 5.22 17.06
CA ARG A 224 0.83 3.92 16.43
C ARG A 224 1.94 3.90 15.40
N PRO A 225 2.78 2.85 15.33
CA PRO A 225 3.84 2.72 14.31
C PRO A 225 3.30 2.79 12.89
N SER A 226 2.15 2.12 12.63
CA SER A 226 1.45 2.11 11.34
C SER A 226 1.10 3.52 10.87
N PHE A 227 0.31 4.25 11.66
CA PHE A 227 -0.19 5.56 11.26
C PHE A 227 0.94 6.60 11.12
N ASN A 228 1.95 6.55 11.99
CA ASN A 228 3.10 7.44 11.85
C ASN A 228 3.95 7.11 10.61
N ALA A 229 4.06 5.84 10.23
CA ALA A 229 4.71 5.43 8.99
C ALA A 229 3.93 5.88 7.75
N TYR A 230 2.59 5.76 7.76
CA TYR A 230 1.73 6.27 6.68
C TYR A 230 1.91 7.78 6.49
N MET A 231 1.86 8.54 7.57
CA MET A 231 2.01 10.00 7.53
C MET A 231 3.43 10.43 7.14
N TRP A 232 4.44 9.65 7.49
CA TRP A 232 5.80 9.86 7.00
C TRP A 232 5.91 9.63 5.49
N ALA A 233 5.37 8.51 5.00
CA ALA A 233 5.37 8.15 3.59
C ALA A 233 4.62 9.18 2.74
N ASP A 234 3.43 9.60 3.20
CA ASP A 234 2.64 10.64 2.55
C ASP A 234 3.37 11.98 2.49
N ALA A 235 4.05 12.39 3.58
CA ALA A 235 4.85 13.60 3.57
C ALA A 235 6.00 13.53 2.55
N LYS A 236 6.71 12.40 2.48
CA LYS A 236 7.78 12.17 1.48
C LYS A 236 7.22 12.15 0.05
N ALA A 237 6.05 11.55 -0.15
CA ALA A 237 5.38 11.52 -1.44
C ALA A 237 4.94 12.93 -1.88
N ILE A 238 4.31 13.71 -1.01
CA ILE A 238 3.92 15.11 -1.30
C ILE A 238 5.16 15.93 -1.64
N ALA A 239 6.25 15.81 -0.88
CA ALA A 239 7.50 16.48 -1.19
C ALA A 239 8.02 16.10 -2.58
N LYS A 240 7.99 14.81 -2.94
CA LYS A 240 8.43 14.33 -4.25
C LYS A 240 7.55 14.83 -5.40
N ILE A 241 6.22 14.85 -5.20
CA ILE A 241 5.27 15.40 -6.19
C ILE A 241 5.50 16.90 -6.35
N ALA A 242 5.66 17.64 -5.24
CA ALA A 242 5.96 19.08 -5.26
C ALA A 242 7.26 19.38 -6.01
N SER A 243 8.30 18.58 -5.80
CA SER A 243 9.58 18.68 -6.54
C SER A 243 9.37 18.50 -8.05
N LYS A 244 8.61 17.48 -8.47
CA LYS A 244 8.26 17.26 -9.89
C LYS A 244 7.49 18.44 -10.50
N GLN A 245 6.75 19.20 -9.69
CA GLN A 245 5.96 20.36 -10.10
C GLN A 245 6.70 21.71 -9.89
N GLY A 246 7.95 21.69 -9.46
CA GLY A 246 8.75 22.89 -9.20
C GLY A 246 8.30 23.71 -7.98
N ARG A 247 7.49 23.12 -7.07
CA ARG A 247 6.99 23.80 -5.85
C ARG A 247 7.98 23.63 -4.68
N VAL A 248 9.13 24.30 -4.77
CA VAL A 248 10.30 24.11 -3.89
C VAL A 248 9.99 24.30 -2.40
N GLU A 249 9.19 25.31 -2.05
CA GLU A 249 8.87 25.57 -0.63
C GLU A 249 8.03 24.45 -0.01
N ILE A 250 7.13 23.86 -0.76
CA ILE A 250 6.32 22.69 -0.31
C ILE A 250 7.22 21.46 -0.17
N GLU A 251 8.07 21.20 -1.17
CA GLU A 251 9.06 20.11 -1.10
C GLU A 251 9.89 20.21 0.18
N LYS A 252 10.44 21.37 0.45
CA LYS A 252 11.26 21.62 1.64
C LYS A 252 10.46 21.39 2.94
N GLN A 253 9.28 22.03 3.05
CA GLN A 253 8.43 21.95 4.24
C GLN A 253 8.06 20.50 4.58
N PHE A 254 7.64 19.71 3.59
CA PHE A 254 7.22 18.35 3.82
C PHE A 254 8.39 17.40 4.10
N ASN A 255 9.56 17.61 3.47
CA ASN A 255 10.76 16.86 3.82
C ASN A 255 11.21 17.13 5.27
N GLU A 256 11.28 18.39 5.69
CA GLU A 256 11.65 18.75 7.06
C GLU A 256 10.67 18.17 8.09
N PHE A 257 9.38 18.17 7.78
CA PHE A 257 8.37 17.57 8.65
C PHE A 257 8.54 16.05 8.74
N ALA A 258 8.72 15.38 7.59
CA ALA A 258 8.96 13.94 7.54
C ALA A 258 10.20 13.53 8.34
N ASP A 259 11.29 14.26 8.23
CA ASP A 259 12.54 13.95 8.95
C ASP A 259 12.38 14.10 10.47
N LYS A 260 11.63 15.12 10.93
CA LYS A 260 11.28 15.30 12.34
C LYS A 260 10.37 14.18 12.85
N LEU A 261 9.35 13.83 12.07
CA LEU A 261 8.42 12.75 12.41
C LEU A 261 9.15 11.41 12.55
N ARG A 262 9.99 11.07 11.58
CA ARG A 262 10.82 9.87 11.62
C ARG A 262 11.71 9.84 12.86
N THR A 263 12.44 10.91 13.14
CA THR A 263 13.32 11.01 14.30
C THR A 263 12.55 10.78 15.61
N THR A 264 11.37 11.39 15.75
CA THR A 264 10.53 11.25 16.94
C THR A 264 9.97 9.84 17.06
N MET A 265 9.52 9.26 15.95
CA MET A 265 8.99 7.89 15.91
C MET A 265 10.06 6.87 16.35
N LEU A 266 11.27 6.98 15.84
CA LEU A 266 12.38 6.10 16.19
C LEU A 266 12.75 6.21 17.68
N ALA A 267 12.71 7.43 18.22
CA ALA A 267 13.04 7.67 19.63
C ALA A 267 11.97 7.21 20.60
N LYS A 268 10.69 7.24 20.22
CA LYS A 268 9.57 7.04 21.14
C LYS A 268 8.82 5.71 20.97
N LEU A 269 8.76 5.15 19.75
CA LEU A 269 8.00 3.93 19.49
C LEU A 269 8.87 2.67 19.34
N TRP A 270 10.18 2.82 19.19
CA TRP A 270 11.12 1.69 19.22
C TRP A 270 11.47 1.32 20.64
N ASP A 271 11.28 0.06 20.99
CA ASP A 271 11.78 -0.50 22.26
C ASP A 271 13.13 -1.22 22.01
N PRO A 272 14.25 -0.66 22.49
CA PRO A 272 15.57 -1.26 22.23
C PRO A 272 15.80 -2.58 22.98
N LYS A 273 15.05 -2.87 24.03
CA LYS A 273 15.13 -4.14 24.78
C LYS A 273 14.38 -5.24 24.03
N ARG A 274 13.16 -4.95 23.56
CA ARG A 274 12.32 -5.89 22.81
C ARG A 274 12.60 -5.87 21.30
N LYS A 275 13.41 -4.89 20.80
CA LYS A 275 13.86 -4.76 19.40
C LYS A 275 12.69 -4.72 18.42
N PHE A 276 11.69 -3.90 18.71
CA PHE A 276 10.49 -3.80 17.90
C PHE A 276 9.79 -2.44 18.10
N PHE A 277 8.87 -2.09 17.17
CA PHE A 277 8.02 -0.92 17.29
C PHE A 277 6.70 -1.28 17.94
N PHE A 278 6.31 -0.47 18.94
CA PHE A 278 5.08 -0.67 19.72
C PHE A 278 4.22 0.59 19.71
N PRO A 279 2.88 0.44 19.79
CA PRO A 279 2.01 1.55 20.13
C PRO A 279 2.37 2.12 21.50
N MET A 280 2.31 3.46 21.61
CA MET A 280 2.50 4.20 22.86
C MET A 280 1.15 4.82 23.27
N PHE A 281 0.70 4.59 24.50
CA PHE A 281 -0.56 5.13 24.98
C PHE A 281 -0.53 6.67 25.05
N LYS A 282 -1.57 7.30 24.54
CA LYS A 282 -1.68 8.76 24.55
C LYS A 282 -2.18 9.29 25.89
N ASN A 283 -3.09 8.57 26.53
CA ASN A 283 -3.72 8.95 27.79
C ASN A 283 -3.45 7.90 28.85
N ASN A 284 -3.71 8.27 30.12
CA ASN A 284 -3.79 7.26 31.16
C ASN A 284 -5.02 6.38 30.94
N GLU A 285 -4.85 5.08 31.09
CA GLU A 285 -5.90 4.09 30.93
C GLU A 285 -6.01 3.22 32.16
N ASN A 286 -7.17 2.64 32.40
CA ASN A 286 -7.38 1.66 33.46
C ASN A 286 -8.32 0.57 32.94
N ARG A 287 -7.94 -0.67 33.15
CA ARG A 287 -8.80 -1.81 32.92
C ARG A 287 -8.66 -2.83 34.04
N ASP A 288 -9.78 -3.21 34.62
CA ASP A 288 -9.84 -4.24 35.67
C ASP A 288 -8.89 -3.95 36.86
N GLY A 289 -8.66 -2.66 37.17
CA GLY A 289 -7.75 -2.22 38.25
C GLY A 289 -6.28 -2.14 37.85
N TYR A 290 -5.93 -2.47 36.62
CA TYR A 290 -4.58 -2.29 36.08
C TYR A 290 -4.46 -0.93 35.39
N GLU A 291 -3.57 -0.09 35.92
CA GLU A 291 -3.33 1.24 35.37
C GLU A 291 -2.24 1.22 34.31
N ILE A 292 -2.40 2.06 33.28
CA ILE A 292 -1.43 2.30 32.21
C ILE A 292 -1.22 3.82 32.17
N SER A 293 0.03 4.23 32.24
CA SER A 293 0.38 5.65 32.18
C SER A 293 0.50 6.15 30.75
N ALA A 294 0.08 7.38 30.51
CA ALA A 294 0.33 8.05 29.23
C ALA A 294 1.84 8.09 28.91
N GLY A 295 2.18 7.87 27.64
CA GLY A 295 3.57 7.86 27.19
C GLY A 295 4.30 6.53 27.39
N THR A 296 3.65 5.48 27.89
CA THR A 296 4.23 4.14 27.99
C THR A 296 3.90 3.30 26.75
N LEU A 297 4.84 2.44 26.36
CA LEU A 297 4.62 1.45 25.28
C LEU A 297 3.80 0.28 25.82
N VAL A 298 3.13 -0.44 24.92
CA VAL A 298 2.46 -1.71 25.24
C VAL A 298 3.34 -2.58 26.12
N TYR A 299 2.78 -3.10 27.22
CA TYR A 299 3.41 -3.94 28.25
C TYR A 299 4.53 -3.28 29.07
N GLN A 300 4.72 -1.97 28.98
CA GLN A 300 5.54 -1.27 30.00
C GLN A 300 4.77 -1.06 31.30
N ASP A 301 3.44 -0.86 31.22
CA ASP A 301 2.50 -0.77 32.32
C ASP A 301 1.34 -1.76 32.15
N GLY A 302 0.39 -1.77 33.08
CA GLY A 302 -0.83 -2.56 33.01
C GLY A 302 -0.66 -4.01 33.47
N ARG A 303 -1.61 -4.86 33.09
CA ARG A 303 -1.69 -6.26 33.53
C ARG A 303 -0.45 -7.10 33.17
N PHE A 304 0.17 -6.81 32.06
CA PHE A 304 1.34 -7.55 31.55
C PHE A 304 2.64 -6.72 31.64
N ALA A 305 2.70 -5.81 32.62
CA ALA A 305 3.87 -4.95 32.82
C ALA A 305 5.17 -5.76 32.94
N GLY A 306 6.16 -5.41 32.11
CA GLY A 306 7.46 -6.07 32.07
C GLY A 306 7.53 -7.34 31.22
N ASP A 307 6.44 -7.78 30.61
CA ASP A 307 6.45 -8.89 29.67
C ASP A 307 7.26 -8.55 28.41
N ASN A 308 7.99 -9.53 27.86
CA ASN A 308 8.84 -9.35 26.70
C ASN A 308 8.10 -9.43 25.35
N HIS A 309 6.83 -9.79 25.36
CA HIS A 309 5.98 -9.88 24.17
C HIS A 309 5.29 -8.54 23.86
N GLY A 310 4.12 -8.60 23.24
CA GLY A 310 3.33 -7.43 22.84
C GLY A 310 3.59 -6.98 21.42
N ARG A 311 4.34 -7.76 20.63
CA ARG A 311 4.58 -7.42 19.22
C ARG A 311 3.38 -7.79 18.36
N GLU A 312 3.03 -6.85 17.50
CA GLU A 312 2.00 -7.02 16.49
C GLU A 312 2.63 -6.82 15.10
N LEU A 313 2.15 -7.55 14.09
CA LEU A 313 2.71 -7.51 12.74
C LEU A 313 2.76 -6.08 12.16
N ILE A 314 1.86 -5.20 12.60
CA ILE A 314 1.84 -3.78 12.23
C ILE A 314 3.13 -3.02 12.60
N GLY A 315 3.90 -3.51 13.55
CA GLY A 315 5.21 -2.95 13.88
C GLY A 315 6.23 -3.03 12.74
N TYR A 316 5.97 -3.85 11.71
CA TYR A 316 6.79 -3.89 10.48
C TYR A 316 6.39 -2.86 9.43
N VAL A 317 5.28 -2.16 9.57
CA VAL A 317 4.81 -1.18 8.57
C VAL A 317 5.85 -0.12 8.19
N PRO A 318 6.74 0.38 9.09
CA PRO A 318 7.78 1.32 8.70
C PRO A 318 8.70 0.83 7.57
N TRP A 319 8.92 -0.49 7.47
CA TRP A 319 9.72 -1.08 6.38
C TRP A 319 9.00 -1.10 5.03
N GLN A 320 7.67 -1.13 5.01
CA GLN A 320 6.88 -1.05 3.78
C GLN A 320 7.24 0.20 2.95
N PHE A 321 7.59 1.29 3.61
CA PHE A 321 7.91 2.57 3.00
C PHE A 321 9.41 2.86 2.91
N SER A 322 10.25 1.86 3.11
CA SER A 322 11.72 2.01 3.08
C SER A 322 12.24 3.11 4.03
N MET A 323 11.65 3.18 5.23
CA MET A 323 12.02 4.20 6.22
C MET A 323 13.46 4.03 6.73
N PHE A 324 14.05 2.85 6.55
CA PHE A 324 15.36 2.49 7.09
C PHE A 324 16.37 2.24 5.99
N GLU A 325 17.60 2.68 6.22
CA GLU A 325 18.73 2.28 5.40
C GLU A 325 19.09 0.81 5.67
N PRO A 326 19.59 0.07 4.65
CA PRO A 326 20.09 -1.28 4.84
C PRO A 326 21.16 -1.34 5.95
N LYS A 327 21.12 -2.41 6.74
CA LYS A 327 22.00 -2.64 7.90
C LYS A 327 21.78 -1.66 9.06
N SER A 328 20.59 -1.08 9.15
CA SER A 328 20.21 -0.31 10.33
C SER A 328 20.03 -1.21 11.55
N PRO A 329 20.22 -0.69 12.78
CA PRO A 329 20.03 -1.49 14.00
C PRO A 329 18.59 -1.98 14.19
N TYR A 330 17.63 -1.43 13.45
CA TYR A 330 16.22 -1.82 13.49
C TYR A 330 15.95 -3.16 12.78
N GLU A 331 16.86 -3.62 11.90
CA GLU A 331 16.73 -4.92 11.21
C GLU A 331 16.65 -6.11 12.17
N GLU A 332 17.08 -5.96 13.41
CA GLU A 332 16.93 -7.00 14.43
C GLU A 332 15.48 -7.43 14.65
N ALA A 333 14.49 -6.57 14.32
CA ALA A 333 13.08 -6.91 14.36
C ALA A 333 12.71 -8.09 13.45
N TRP A 334 13.39 -8.24 12.31
CA TRP A 334 13.11 -9.30 11.33
C TRP A 334 13.35 -10.71 11.86
N ALA A 335 14.18 -10.87 12.90
CA ALA A 335 14.39 -12.16 13.54
C ALA A 335 13.08 -12.76 14.09
N LYS A 336 12.09 -11.93 14.43
CA LYS A 336 10.80 -12.39 14.96
C LYS A 336 9.85 -12.89 13.89
N LEU A 337 10.03 -12.51 12.63
CA LEU A 337 9.15 -12.95 11.55
C LEU A 337 9.25 -14.44 11.29
N MET A 338 10.47 -15.00 11.36
CA MET A 338 10.74 -16.42 11.12
C MET A 338 10.87 -17.24 12.43
N ASP A 339 10.64 -16.63 13.58
CA ASP A 339 10.63 -17.28 14.88
C ASP A 339 9.29 -17.99 15.10
N THR A 340 9.29 -19.28 15.38
CA THR A 340 8.07 -20.06 15.66
C THR A 340 7.36 -19.64 16.94
N ASP A 341 8.06 -19.01 17.85
CA ASP A 341 7.51 -18.36 19.06
C ASP A 341 7.12 -16.90 18.79
N GLY A 342 7.60 -16.34 17.66
CA GLY A 342 7.24 -15.03 17.15
C GLY A 342 6.04 -15.10 16.22
N PHE A 343 6.25 -14.72 14.94
CA PHE A 343 5.16 -14.57 13.97
C PHE A 343 5.02 -15.74 13.00
N PHE A 344 6.00 -16.65 12.93
CA PHE A 344 6.00 -17.70 11.92
C PHE A 344 4.87 -18.70 12.10
N ALA A 345 4.10 -18.94 11.04
CA ALA A 345 3.10 -20.00 10.94
C ALA A 345 3.05 -20.54 9.51
N ASP A 346 2.51 -21.76 9.32
CA ASP A 346 2.57 -22.51 8.06
C ASP A 346 1.95 -21.77 6.85
N TYR A 347 0.96 -20.92 7.08
CA TYR A 347 0.24 -20.22 6.02
C TYR A 347 0.51 -18.70 5.99
N GLY A 348 1.58 -18.24 6.63
CA GLY A 348 1.99 -16.85 6.72
C GLY A 348 2.09 -16.36 8.16
N PRO A 349 2.60 -15.13 8.37
CA PRO A 349 2.81 -14.61 9.71
C PRO A 349 1.47 -14.37 10.43
N THR A 350 1.45 -14.63 11.73
CA THR A 350 0.31 -14.28 12.60
C THR A 350 0.29 -12.77 12.84
N THR A 351 -0.87 -12.21 13.16
CA THR A 351 -1.02 -10.76 13.43
C THR A 351 -0.40 -10.33 14.77
N VAL A 352 -0.31 -11.27 15.71
CA VAL A 352 0.33 -11.12 17.03
C VAL A 352 1.34 -12.25 17.19
N GLU A 353 2.46 -12.02 17.88
CA GLU A 353 3.42 -13.10 18.15
C GLU A 353 2.78 -14.24 18.95
N ARG A 354 3.10 -15.49 18.60
CA ARG A 354 2.37 -16.68 19.04
C ARG A 354 2.46 -16.97 20.53
N ASN A 355 3.52 -16.55 21.19
CA ASN A 355 3.70 -16.71 22.63
C ASN A 355 3.21 -15.49 23.44
N ASP A 356 2.54 -14.54 22.81
CA ASP A 356 1.94 -13.42 23.51
C ASP A 356 0.81 -13.89 24.44
N PRO A 357 0.74 -13.41 25.71
CA PRO A 357 -0.32 -13.79 26.63
C PRO A 357 -1.74 -13.39 26.18
N MET A 358 -1.83 -12.49 25.19
CA MET A 358 -3.10 -12.10 24.56
C MET A 358 -3.29 -12.73 23.16
N PHE A 359 -2.46 -13.69 22.76
CA PHE A 359 -2.66 -14.41 21.51
C PHE A 359 -3.96 -15.21 21.55
N LEU A 360 -4.81 -15.00 20.56
CA LEU A 360 -6.09 -15.68 20.43
C LEU A 360 -6.08 -16.50 19.14
N LEU A 361 -6.32 -17.78 19.26
CA LEU A 361 -6.76 -18.64 18.17
C LEU A 361 -8.26 -18.40 17.99
N GLN A 362 -8.66 -17.88 16.83
CA GLN A 362 -10.05 -17.77 16.43
C GLN A 362 -10.34 -18.73 15.30
#